data_368e461da3b737dc3a27acc72e47794f
#
_entry.id   368e461da3b737dc3a27acc72e47794f
#
_cell.length_a   1.000
_cell.length_b   1.000
_cell.length_c   1.000
_cell.angle_alpha   90.00
_cell.angle_beta   90.00
_cell.angle_gamma   90.00
#
_symmetry.space_group_name_H-M   'P 1'
#
loop_
_entity.id
_entity.type
_entity.pdbx_description
1 polymer ?
#
loop_
_entity_poly.entity_id
_entity_poly.type
_entity_poly.pdbx_seq_one_letter_code
_entity_poly.pdbx_strand_id
1 'polypeptide(L)'
;VSSSYELTSKAAGQLPTGFNPKDFYTSRFHPRGLQMAILGVNDAIKSIGISWDKLSMHVSPNEIGVYSSSVFGQVNEEAFGGLFKARLRGERTTSKQVPLALNSMPADFINAYVLGNIGPTEATTGACASFLYTVNSALRDIQSGKCRLAVVGNSEAPITPEMSEGLSSMSALVTEDGLRRIDGVEKVDWRLASRPFGENCGFTLAEASQYI
;
A
#
# COMPACT_ATOMS: atom_id res chain seq x y z
N VAL A 1 17.66 1.77 -21.99
CA VAL A 1 16.86 2.37 -23.07
C VAL A 1 16.09 3.51 -22.45
N SER A 2 16.45 4.77 -22.79
CA SER A 2 15.64 5.92 -22.42
C SER A 2 14.38 5.93 -23.29
N SER A 3 13.21 5.89 -22.67
CA SER A 3 11.93 6.04 -23.37
C SER A 3 11.61 7.54 -23.48
N SER A 4 11.22 7.99 -24.65
CA SER A 4 10.66 9.34 -24.87
C SER A 4 9.15 9.38 -24.56
N TYR A 5 8.59 8.29 -24.04
CA TYR A 5 7.18 8.21 -23.72
C TYR A 5 6.83 9.08 -22.53
N GLU A 6 5.89 9.99 -22.70
CA GLU A 6 5.33 10.80 -21.63
C GLU A 6 4.06 10.16 -21.07
N LEU A 7 3.97 10.08 -19.74
CA LEU A 7 2.77 9.62 -19.08
C LEU A 7 1.63 10.63 -19.25
N THR A 8 0.42 10.14 -19.49
CA THR A 8 -0.78 10.96 -19.68
C THR A 8 -1.17 11.73 -18.42
N SER A 9 -1.02 11.10 -17.25
CA SER A 9 -1.19 11.75 -15.96
C SER A 9 0.17 12.10 -15.38
N LYS A 10 0.37 13.36 -15.01
CA LYS A 10 1.64 13.88 -14.48
C LYS A 10 1.59 14.11 -12.97
N ALA A 11 0.55 13.60 -12.29
CA ALA A 11 0.41 13.69 -10.85
C ALA A 11 0.36 12.31 -10.21
N ALA A 12 1.05 12.18 -9.08
CA ALA A 12 0.96 11.02 -8.19
C ALA A 12 1.13 11.49 -6.74
N GLY A 13 0.33 10.92 -5.83
CA GLY A 13 0.50 11.14 -4.39
C GLY A 13 1.71 10.38 -3.88
N GLN A 14 2.68 11.06 -3.28
CA GLN A 14 3.91 10.48 -2.76
C GLN A 14 4.10 10.86 -1.30
N LEU A 15 4.84 10.02 -0.58
CA LEU A 15 5.34 10.40 0.74
C LEU A 15 6.19 11.68 0.65
N PRO A 16 6.28 12.48 1.73
CA PRO A 16 7.03 13.73 1.71
C PRO A 16 8.45 13.54 1.20
N THR A 17 8.93 14.51 0.43
CA THR A 17 10.30 14.52 -0.10
C THR A 17 11.33 14.40 1.04
N GLY A 18 12.25 13.48 0.92
CA GLY A 18 13.26 13.17 1.93
C GLY A 18 12.82 12.15 2.98
N PHE A 19 11.55 11.79 3.04
CA PHE A 19 11.08 10.69 3.89
C PHE A 19 11.22 9.36 3.15
N ASN A 20 12.04 8.47 3.69
CA ASN A 20 12.25 7.16 3.10
C ASN A 20 12.01 6.07 4.16
N PRO A 21 10.97 5.24 3.98
CA PRO A 21 10.64 4.17 4.92
C PRO A 21 11.79 3.25 5.31
N LYS A 22 12.69 2.96 4.38
CA LYS A 22 13.84 2.07 4.62
C LYS A 22 14.86 2.60 5.63
N ASP A 23 14.82 3.89 5.95
CA ASP A 23 15.77 4.51 6.87
C ASP A 23 15.38 4.26 8.34
N PHE A 24 14.17 3.74 8.59
CA PHE A 24 13.62 3.54 9.94
C PHE A 24 13.78 2.11 10.47
N TYR A 25 14.14 1.14 9.63
CA TYR A 25 14.40 -0.24 10.04
C TYR A 25 15.26 -0.96 8.99
N THR A 26 15.82 -2.11 9.34
CA THR A 26 16.67 -2.89 8.40
C THR A 26 15.81 -3.56 7.33
N SER A 27 15.65 -2.87 6.20
CA SER A 27 14.72 -3.23 5.13
C SER A 27 15.37 -3.47 3.76
N ARG A 28 16.63 -3.92 3.76
CA ARG A 28 17.53 -3.94 2.58
C ARG A 28 16.93 -4.45 1.26
N PHE A 29 15.95 -5.36 1.34
CA PHE A 29 15.35 -6.00 0.17
C PHE A 29 13.82 -5.97 0.20
N HIS A 30 13.23 -5.20 1.08
CA HIS A 30 11.78 -5.13 1.19
C HIS A 30 11.23 -4.14 0.16
N PRO A 31 10.21 -4.55 -0.61
CA PRO A 31 9.48 -3.63 -1.46
C PRO A 31 8.89 -2.47 -0.66
N ARG A 32 8.74 -1.33 -1.32
CA ARG A 32 8.32 -0.08 -0.69
C ARG A 32 6.98 -0.18 0.06
N GLY A 33 5.99 -0.88 -0.52
CA GLY A 33 4.70 -1.06 0.14
C GLY A 33 4.81 -1.84 1.46
N LEU A 34 5.69 -2.85 1.54
CA LEU A 34 5.94 -3.57 2.78
C LEU A 34 6.67 -2.71 3.82
N GLN A 35 7.62 -1.89 3.39
CA GLN A 35 8.27 -0.92 4.27
C GLN A 35 7.26 0.05 4.88
N MET A 36 6.34 0.55 4.05
CA MET A 36 5.28 1.45 4.48
C MET A 36 4.28 0.76 5.43
N ALA A 37 3.95 -0.51 5.20
CA ALA A 37 3.09 -1.28 6.09
C ALA A 37 3.66 -1.36 7.52
N ILE A 38 4.95 -1.66 7.65
CA ILE A 38 5.62 -1.72 8.95
C ILE A 38 5.58 -0.36 9.65
N LEU A 39 5.85 0.74 8.93
CA LEU A 39 5.80 2.08 9.52
C LEU A 39 4.38 2.49 9.90
N GLY A 40 3.39 2.24 9.03
CA GLY A 40 2.00 2.58 9.30
C GLY A 40 1.44 1.87 10.53
N VAL A 41 1.76 0.59 10.70
CA VAL A 41 1.35 -0.16 11.90
C VAL A 41 2.06 0.36 13.16
N ASN A 42 3.35 0.65 13.08
CA ASN A 42 4.06 1.24 14.23
C ASN A 42 3.47 2.59 14.63
N ASP A 43 3.04 3.40 13.66
CA ASP A 43 2.39 4.68 13.93
C ASP A 43 1.01 4.47 14.57
N ALA A 44 0.21 3.55 14.04
CA ALA A 44 -1.07 3.18 14.63
C ALA A 44 -0.93 2.70 16.09
N ILE A 45 0.03 1.82 16.37
CA ILE A 45 0.31 1.34 17.73
C ILE A 45 0.70 2.50 18.65
N LYS A 46 1.54 3.41 18.21
CA LYS A 46 1.94 4.60 19.01
C LYS A 46 0.75 5.50 19.28
N SER A 47 -0.18 5.64 18.34
CA SER A 47 -1.37 6.50 18.47
C SER A 47 -2.36 6.03 19.54
N ILE A 48 -2.33 4.74 19.92
CA ILE A 48 -3.18 4.18 20.97
C ILE A 48 -2.89 4.83 22.36
N GLY A 49 -1.68 5.33 22.56
CA GLY A 49 -1.27 5.92 23.84
C GLY A 49 -0.98 4.90 24.96
N ILE A 50 -1.02 3.60 24.64
CA ILE A 50 -0.65 2.49 25.55
C ILE A 50 0.53 1.77 24.91
N SER A 51 1.57 1.44 25.69
CA SER A 51 2.69 0.69 25.16
C SER A 51 2.25 -0.73 24.72
N TRP A 52 2.80 -1.20 23.62
CA TRP A 52 2.53 -2.56 23.11
C TRP A 52 2.83 -3.64 24.14
N ASP A 53 3.89 -3.47 24.94
CA ASP A 53 4.25 -4.41 26.01
C ASP A 53 3.16 -4.53 27.07
N LYS A 54 2.55 -3.40 27.47
CA LYS A 54 1.40 -3.43 28.40
C LYS A 54 0.20 -4.13 27.79
N LEU A 55 -0.11 -3.86 26.54
CA LEU A 55 -1.25 -4.45 25.86
C LEU A 55 -1.07 -5.96 25.69
N SER A 56 0.11 -6.42 25.30
CA SER A 56 0.44 -7.83 25.12
C SER A 56 0.45 -8.64 26.41
N MET A 57 0.56 -8.00 27.59
CA MET A 57 0.35 -8.68 28.88
C MET A 57 -1.11 -9.04 29.15
N HIS A 58 -2.07 -8.39 28.49
CA HIS A 58 -3.50 -8.56 28.73
C HIS A 58 -4.23 -9.26 27.58
N VAL A 59 -3.63 -9.36 26.41
CA VAL A 59 -4.18 -10.00 25.23
C VAL A 59 -3.20 -11.05 24.75
N SER A 60 -3.64 -12.31 24.69
CA SER A 60 -2.78 -13.40 24.24
C SER A 60 -2.43 -13.28 22.75
N PRO A 61 -1.24 -13.70 22.32
CA PRO A 61 -0.81 -13.56 20.92
C PRO A 61 -1.75 -14.19 19.89
N ASN A 62 -2.47 -15.23 20.25
CA ASN A 62 -3.47 -15.89 19.41
C ASN A 62 -4.82 -15.15 19.34
N GLU A 63 -5.04 -14.14 20.19
CA GLU A 63 -6.23 -13.31 20.22
C GLU A 63 -6.03 -11.96 19.51
N ILE A 64 -4.84 -11.73 18.92
CA ILE A 64 -4.51 -10.53 18.17
C ILE A 64 -4.58 -10.86 16.68
N GLY A 65 -5.55 -10.32 15.97
CA GLY A 65 -5.73 -10.52 14.53
C GLY A 65 -4.98 -9.47 13.72
N VAL A 66 -4.50 -9.85 12.52
CA VAL A 66 -3.93 -8.94 11.53
C VAL A 66 -4.67 -9.10 10.20
N TYR A 67 -5.29 -8.03 9.76
CA TYR A 67 -6.10 -7.97 8.54
C TYR A 67 -5.50 -6.91 7.62
N SER A 68 -4.64 -7.34 6.69
CA SER A 68 -3.91 -6.43 5.82
C SER A 68 -3.60 -7.05 4.48
N SER A 69 -3.73 -6.25 3.43
CA SER A 69 -3.43 -6.67 2.07
C SER A 69 -2.84 -5.52 1.25
N SER A 70 -2.35 -5.87 0.06
CA SER A 70 -2.05 -4.93 -1.02
C SER A 70 -2.88 -5.33 -2.23
N VAL A 71 -3.51 -4.38 -2.89
CA VAL A 71 -4.39 -4.64 -4.06
C VAL A 71 -3.58 -5.12 -5.25
N PHE A 72 -2.49 -4.43 -5.54
CA PHE A 72 -1.63 -4.72 -6.69
C PHE A 72 -0.51 -5.72 -6.36
N GLY A 73 -0.35 -6.09 -5.09
CA GLY A 73 0.88 -6.72 -4.64
C GLY A 73 2.04 -5.72 -4.70
N GLN A 74 3.26 -6.23 -4.64
CA GLN A 74 4.43 -5.36 -4.72
C GLN A 74 4.94 -5.31 -6.16
N VAL A 75 4.72 -4.20 -6.85
CA VAL A 75 5.05 -4.01 -8.28
C VAL A 75 6.40 -3.37 -8.53
N ASN A 76 7.15 -3.08 -7.49
CA ASN A 76 8.47 -2.46 -7.55
C ASN A 76 9.56 -3.43 -8.06
N GLU A 77 10.78 -2.92 -8.28
CA GLU A 77 11.92 -3.70 -8.77
C GLU A 77 12.33 -4.85 -7.82
N GLU A 78 12.13 -4.69 -6.52
CA GLU A 78 12.42 -5.72 -5.51
C GLU A 78 11.45 -6.91 -5.55
N ALA A 79 10.34 -6.80 -6.29
CA ALA A 79 9.27 -7.77 -6.34
C ALA A 79 8.85 -8.09 -7.80
N PHE A 80 7.56 -8.03 -8.11
CA PHE A 80 7.05 -8.39 -9.45
C PHE A 80 7.65 -7.54 -10.57
N GLY A 81 7.91 -6.24 -10.34
CA GLY A 81 8.52 -5.37 -11.34
C GLY A 81 9.89 -5.89 -11.81
N GLY A 82 10.77 -6.24 -10.88
CA GLY A 82 12.06 -6.83 -11.22
C GLY A 82 11.95 -8.25 -11.76
N LEU A 83 11.04 -9.07 -11.21
CA LEU A 83 10.82 -10.44 -11.68
C LEU A 83 10.46 -10.48 -13.18
N PHE A 84 9.49 -9.67 -13.61
CA PHE A 84 9.02 -9.68 -14.99
C PHE A 84 10.01 -9.06 -15.98
N LYS A 85 10.83 -8.12 -15.51
CA LYS A 85 11.84 -7.44 -16.33
C LYS A 85 13.19 -8.16 -16.39
N ALA A 86 13.46 -9.06 -15.44
CA ALA A 86 14.78 -9.70 -15.32
C ALA A 86 15.25 -10.36 -16.62
N ARG A 87 14.40 -11.16 -17.27
CA ARG A 87 14.77 -11.83 -18.53
C ARG A 87 15.00 -10.85 -19.68
N LEU A 88 14.24 -9.77 -19.75
CA LEU A 88 14.39 -8.74 -20.76
C LEU A 88 15.72 -7.99 -20.61
N ARG A 89 16.25 -7.92 -19.40
CA ARG A 89 17.52 -7.28 -19.05
C ARG A 89 18.71 -8.24 -19.05
N GLY A 90 18.49 -9.52 -19.27
CA GLY A 90 19.53 -10.56 -19.15
C GLY A 90 19.96 -10.81 -17.70
N GLU A 91 19.16 -10.42 -16.74
CA GLU A 91 19.39 -10.58 -15.30
C GLU A 91 18.82 -11.90 -14.77
N ARG A 92 19.32 -12.33 -13.62
CA ARG A 92 18.73 -13.47 -12.88
C ARG A 92 17.65 -12.99 -11.93
N THR A 93 16.57 -13.76 -11.88
CA THR A 93 15.55 -13.61 -10.83
C THR A 93 16.08 -14.06 -9.47
N THR A 94 15.54 -13.50 -8.41
CA THR A 94 15.90 -13.86 -7.03
C THR A 94 14.78 -14.64 -6.36
N SER A 95 15.12 -15.48 -5.38
CA SER A 95 14.14 -16.25 -4.61
C SER A 95 13.19 -15.39 -3.76
N LYS A 96 13.48 -14.10 -3.62
CA LYS A 96 12.68 -13.15 -2.82
C LYS A 96 11.56 -12.48 -3.60
N GLN A 97 11.72 -12.33 -4.92
CA GLN A 97 10.80 -11.54 -5.73
C GLN A 97 9.36 -12.05 -5.71
N VAL A 98 9.15 -13.36 -5.79
CA VAL A 98 7.79 -13.93 -5.74
C VAL A 98 7.16 -13.80 -4.34
N PRO A 99 7.75 -14.34 -3.26
CA PRO A 99 7.11 -14.30 -1.95
C PRO A 99 6.88 -12.88 -1.46
N LEU A 100 7.83 -11.95 -1.68
CA LEU A 100 7.67 -10.56 -1.25
C LEU A 100 6.62 -9.78 -2.07
N ALA A 101 6.22 -10.29 -3.23
CA ALA A 101 5.28 -9.61 -4.11
C ALA A 101 3.82 -9.92 -3.83
N LEU A 102 3.51 -10.92 -3.01
CA LEU A 102 2.15 -11.40 -2.80
C LEU A 102 1.26 -10.36 -2.12
N ASN A 103 -0.02 -10.34 -2.50
CA ASN A 103 -1.03 -9.45 -1.93
C ASN A 103 -1.24 -9.63 -0.42
N SER A 104 -1.01 -10.85 0.08
CA SER A 104 -1.13 -11.20 1.51
C SER A 104 0.09 -10.80 2.34
N MET A 105 1.21 -10.50 1.71
CA MET A 105 2.47 -10.30 2.41
C MET A 105 2.45 -9.17 3.46
N PRO A 106 1.70 -8.07 3.32
CA PRO A 106 1.61 -7.06 4.38
C PRO A 106 1.18 -7.63 5.73
N ALA A 107 0.20 -8.53 5.78
CA ALA A 107 -0.24 -9.15 7.04
C ALA A 107 0.87 -9.99 7.69
N ASP A 108 1.55 -10.82 6.89
CA ASP A 108 2.66 -11.65 7.36
C ASP A 108 3.83 -10.80 7.85
N PHE A 109 4.15 -9.70 7.15
CA PHE A 109 5.20 -8.78 7.55
C PHE A 109 4.91 -8.06 8.86
N ILE A 110 3.65 -7.64 9.08
CA ILE A 110 3.23 -7.03 10.34
C ILE A 110 3.41 -8.02 11.49
N ASN A 111 2.98 -9.26 11.31
CA ASN A 111 3.20 -10.30 12.31
C ASN A 111 4.68 -10.53 12.58
N ALA A 112 5.50 -10.65 11.55
CA ALA A 112 6.92 -10.99 11.70
C ALA A 112 7.78 -9.86 12.24
N TYR A 113 7.52 -8.62 11.84
CA TYR A 113 8.40 -7.48 12.12
C TYR A 113 7.90 -6.51 13.19
N VAL A 114 6.61 -6.56 13.52
CA VAL A 114 6.02 -5.60 14.47
C VAL A 114 5.43 -6.28 15.69
N LEU A 115 4.56 -7.26 15.49
CA LEU A 115 3.73 -7.79 16.58
C LEU A 115 4.26 -9.07 17.21
N GLY A 116 4.86 -9.95 16.45
CA GLY A 116 5.29 -11.28 16.92
C GLY A 116 4.13 -12.17 17.36
N ASN A 117 2.93 -12.00 16.80
CA ASN A 117 1.72 -12.72 17.20
C ASN A 117 1.43 -13.90 16.24
N ILE A 118 0.49 -14.75 16.65
CA ILE A 118 0.07 -15.97 15.95
C ILE A 118 -1.46 -16.05 15.81
N GLY A 119 -2.14 -14.93 15.95
CA GLY A 119 -3.59 -14.83 15.83
C GLY A 119 -4.10 -14.90 14.39
N PRO A 120 -5.40 -14.66 14.17
CA PRO A 120 -5.99 -14.65 12.84
C PRO A 120 -5.22 -13.70 11.91
N THR A 121 -4.82 -14.21 10.75
CA THR A 121 -4.09 -13.43 9.73
C THR A 121 -4.82 -13.57 8.41
N GLU A 122 -5.31 -12.46 7.87
CA GLU A 122 -6.16 -12.46 6.68
C GLU A 122 -5.78 -11.30 5.74
N ALA A 123 -5.86 -11.57 4.45
CA ALA A 123 -5.57 -10.60 3.38
C ALA A 123 -6.72 -10.59 2.37
N THR A 124 -7.83 -10.02 2.76
CA THR A 124 -8.99 -9.85 1.86
C THR A 124 -8.75 -8.68 0.92
N THR A 125 -9.01 -8.90 -0.37
CA THR A 125 -8.92 -7.88 -1.41
C THR A 125 -10.27 -7.65 -2.08
N GLY A 126 -10.56 -6.42 -2.42
CA GLY A 126 -11.76 -5.97 -3.12
C GLY A 126 -11.46 -4.72 -3.96
N ALA A 127 -10.38 -4.76 -4.74
CA ALA A 127 -9.87 -3.62 -5.48
C ALA A 127 -9.73 -2.38 -4.58
N CYS A 128 -10.17 -1.21 -5.01
CA CYS A 128 -10.07 0.04 -4.23
C CYS A 128 -10.86 0.01 -2.90
N ALA A 129 -11.77 -0.96 -2.70
CA ALA A 129 -12.52 -1.14 -1.46
C ALA A 129 -11.87 -2.13 -0.48
N SER A 130 -10.66 -2.61 -0.73
CA SER A 130 -9.98 -3.63 0.08
C SER A 130 -9.95 -3.29 1.58
N PHE A 131 -9.70 -2.03 1.92
CA PHE A 131 -9.71 -1.59 3.32
C PHE A 131 -11.06 -1.88 4.01
N LEU A 132 -12.17 -1.63 3.34
CA LEU A 132 -13.51 -1.90 3.91
C LEU A 132 -13.76 -3.40 4.10
N TYR A 133 -13.26 -4.24 3.20
CA TYR A 133 -13.35 -5.69 3.33
C TYR A 133 -12.49 -6.20 4.50
N THR A 134 -11.28 -5.70 4.67
CA THR A 134 -10.43 -6.07 5.81
C THR A 134 -11.04 -5.62 7.14
N VAL A 135 -11.62 -4.42 7.20
CA VAL A 135 -12.37 -3.94 8.38
C VAL A 135 -13.55 -4.87 8.69
N ASN A 136 -14.33 -5.28 7.67
CA ASN A 136 -15.45 -6.16 7.86
C ASN A 136 -15.04 -7.56 8.38
N SER A 137 -13.94 -8.11 7.88
CA SER A 137 -13.37 -9.37 8.38
C SER A 137 -12.96 -9.25 9.85
N ALA A 138 -12.24 -8.20 10.21
CA ALA A 138 -11.83 -7.94 11.58
C ALA A 138 -13.03 -7.79 12.53
N LEU A 139 -14.04 -7.03 12.12
CA LEU A 139 -15.27 -6.86 12.91
C LEU A 139 -15.98 -8.20 13.19
N ARG A 140 -16.11 -9.06 12.18
CA ARG A 140 -16.71 -10.40 12.36
C ARG A 140 -15.91 -11.24 13.35
N ASP A 141 -14.58 -11.21 13.25
CA ASP A 141 -13.74 -12.01 14.12
C ASP A 141 -13.72 -11.49 15.56
N ILE A 142 -13.79 -10.17 15.78
CA ILE A 142 -14.00 -9.58 17.11
C ILE A 142 -15.39 -9.95 17.67
N GLN A 143 -16.45 -9.79 16.88
CA GLN A 143 -17.81 -10.08 17.31
C GLN A 143 -18.04 -11.56 17.61
N SER A 144 -17.36 -12.47 16.91
CA SER A 144 -17.41 -13.90 17.16
C SER A 144 -16.52 -14.37 18.32
N GLY A 145 -15.70 -13.47 18.88
CA GLY A 145 -14.73 -13.80 19.93
C GLY A 145 -13.49 -14.53 19.44
N LYS A 146 -13.26 -14.60 18.14
CA LYS A 146 -12.07 -15.23 17.54
C LYS A 146 -10.81 -14.40 17.83
N CYS A 147 -10.92 -13.08 17.89
CA CYS A 147 -9.88 -12.20 18.40
C CYS A 147 -10.44 -11.12 19.31
N ARG A 148 -9.59 -10.55 20.15
CA ARG A 148 -9.92 -9.46 21.08
C ARG A 148 -9.36 -8.13 20.63
N LEU A 149 -8.32 -8.18 19.79
CA LEU A 149 -7.68 -7.03 19.19
C LEU A 149 -7.43 -7.33 17.72
N ALA A 150 -7.60 -6.33 16.88
CA ALA A 150 -7.32 -6.44 15.46
C ALA A 150 -6.48 -5.25 14.99
N VAL A 151 -5.42 -5.53 14.26
CA VAL A 151 -4.71 -4.55 13.45
C VAL A 151 -5.23 -4.63 12.03
N VAL A 152 -5.78 -3.53 11.53
CA VAL A 152 -6.47 -3.50 10.25
C VAL A 152 -5.91 -2.38 9.38
N GLY A 153 -5.57 -2.68 8.14
CA GLY A 153 -5.10 -1.66 7.22
C GLY A 153 -4.62 -2.17 5.89
N ASN A 154 -4.24 -1.23 5.05
CA ASN A 154 -3.66 -1.52 3.74
C ASN A 154 -2.45 -0.63 3.49
N SER A 155 -1.55 -1.11 2.66
CA SER A 155 -0.37 -0.37 2.22
C SER A 155 -0.15 -0.60 0.74
N GLU A 156 -0.01 0.50 -0.01
CA GLU A 156 0.15 0.49 -1.45
C GLU A 156 1.31 1.39 -1.88
N ALA A 157 2.12 0.93 -2.81
CA ALA A 157 3.16 1.72 -3.46
C ALA A 157 3.18 1.43 -4.98
N PRO A 158 2.08 1.73 -5.70
CA PRO A 158 1.90 1.33 -7.09
C PRO A 158 2.46 2.33 -8.10
N ILE A 159 3.24 3.34 -7.68
CA ILE A 159 3.73 4.38 -8.58
C ILE A 159 4.85 3.82 -9.44
N THR A 160 4.47 3.17 -10.53
CA THR A 160 5.36 2.69 -11.60
C THR A 160 4.82 3.11 -12.96
N PRO A 161 5.67 3.22 -13.99
CA PRO A 161 5.21 3.53 -15.35
C PRO A 161 4.15 2.55 -15.85
N GLU A 162 4.32 1.26 -15.56
CA GLU A 162 3.40 0.20 -16.00
C GLU A 162 2.01 0.35 -15.36
N MET A 163 1.94 0.68 -14.09
CA MET A 163 0.67 0.91 -13.40
C MET A 163 0.00 2.19 -13.87
N SER A 164 0.78 3.24 -14.11
CA SER A 164 0.27 4.49 -14.67
C SER A 164 -0.33 4.26 -16.06
N GLU A 165 0.38 3.53 -16.92
CA GLU A 165 -0.09 3.20 -18.26
C GLU A 165 -1.36 2.33 -18.23
N GLY A 166 -1.35 1.27 -17.41
CA GLY A 166 -2.51 0.40 -17.26
C GLY A 166 -3.78 1.14 -16.84
N LEU A 167 -3.66 2.04 -15.87
CA LEU A 167 -4.81 2.85 -15.41
C LEU A 167 -5.19 3.95 -16.41
N SER A 168 -4.23 4.50 -17.15
CA SER A 168 -4.50 5.46 -18.22
C SER A 168 -5.29 4.81 -19.37
N SER A 169 -4.94 3.57 -19.74
CA SER A 169 -5.63 2.82 -20.79
C SER A 169 -7.10 2.50 -20.42
N MET A 170 -7.41 2.44 -19.14
CA MET A 170 -8.78 2.33 -18.63
C MET A 170 -9.51 3.67 -18.55
N SER A 171 -8.88 4.78 -18.97
CA SER A 171 -9.38 6.15 -18.81
C SER A 171 -9.69 6.51 -17.34
N ALA A 172 -9.00 5.88 -16.41
CA ALA A 172 -9.22 6.08 -14.98
C ALA A 172 -8.45 7.28 -14.43
N LEU A 173 -7.26 7.56 -14.98
CA LEU A 173 -6.44 8.65 -14.47
C LEU A 173 -6.88 10.02 -15.05
N VAL A 174 -6.76 11.04 -14.24
CA VAL A 174 -6.96 12.42 -14.65
C VAL A 174 -5.96 12.80 -15.73
N THR A 175 -6.45 13.52 -16.75
CA THR A 175 -5.65 14.01 -17.86
C THR A 175 -5.52 15.53 -17.83
N GLU A 176 -4.51 16.07 -18.51
CA GLU A 176 -4.31 17.52 -18.62
C GLU A 176 -5.52 18.19 -19.26
N ASP A 177 -6.03 17.62 -20.37
CA ASP A 177 -7.20 18.16 -21.06
C ASP A 177 -8.48 18.06 -20.22
N GLY A 178 -8.61 17.01 -19.39
CA GLY A 178 -9.70 16.89 -18.43
C GLY A 178 -9.66 18.01 -17.40
N LEU A 179 -8.51 18.25 -16.80
CA LEU A 179 -8.33 19.34 -15.82
C LEU A 179 -8.52 20.72 -16.45
N ARG A 180 -8.00 20.97 -17.64
CA ARG A 180 -8.22 22.25 -18.35
C ARG A 180 -9.70 22.55 -18.55
N ARG A 181 -10.48 21.55 -18.98
CA ARG A 181 -11.93 21.70 -19.17
C ARG A 181 -12.67 21.97 -17.87
N ILE A 182 -12.30 21.25 -16.82
CA ILE A 182 -12.96 21.36 -15.52
C ILE A 182 -12.67 22.71 -14.86
N ASP A 183 -11.43 23.14 -14.91
CA ASP A 183 -10.97 24.36 -14.22
C ASP A 183 -11.09 25.63 -15.06
N GLY A 184 -11.32 25.49 -16.36
CA GLY A 184 -11.38 26.61 -17.30
C GLY A 184 -10.05 27.36 -17.46
N VAL A 185 -8.91 26.65 -17.32
CA VAL A 185 -7.57 27.21 -17.33
C VAL A 185 -6.72 26.66 -18.47
N GLU A 186 -5.82 27.49 -19.02
CA GLU A 186 -4.85 27.00 -20.01
C GLU A 186 -3.74 26.17 -19.38
N LYS A 187 -3.27 26.55 -18.19
CA LYS A 187 -2.18 25.89 -17.47
C LYS A 187 -2.72 25.17 -16.24
N VAL A 188 -2.58 23.87 -16.23
CA VAL A 188 -3.02 23.00 -15.13
C VAL A 188 -2.05 23.07 -13.95
N ASP A 189 -2.59 23.16 -12.73
CA ASP A 189 -1.85 22.92 -11.50
C ASP A 189 -2.04 21.46 -11.06
N TRP A 190 -1.08 20.63 -11.36
CA TRP A 190 -1.11 19.21 -11.03
C TRP A 190 -1.16 18.90 -9.52
N ARG A 191 -0.80 19.86 -8.66
CA ARG A 191 -0.92 19.70 -7.20
C ARG A 191 -2.38 19.63 -6.75
N LEU A 192 -3.29 20.16 -7.56
CA LEU A 192 -4.74 20.17 -7.34
C LEU A 192 -5.47 19.07 -8.14
N ALA A 193 -4.76 18.12 -8.71
CA ALA A 193 -5.34 17.08 -9.57
C ALA A 193 -6.17 16.05 -8.78
N SER A 194 -5.77 15.71 -7.57
CA SER A 194 -6.54 14.81 -6.70
C SER A 194 -7.58 15.56 -5.91
N ARG A 195 -8.87 15.23 -6.11
CA ARG A 195 -10.02 15.92 -5.51
C ARG A 195 -11.03 14.91 -4.98
N PRO A 196 -10.69 14.18 -3.91
CA PRO A 196 -11.59 13.19 -3.35
C PRO A 196 -12.90 13.84 -2.90
N PHE A 197 -14.02 13.18 -3.21
CA PHE A 197 -15.38 13.63 -2.89
C PHE A 197 -15.82 14.97 -3.56
N GLY A 198 -15.04 15.51 -4.49
CA GLY A 198 -15.42 16.67 -5.27
C GLY A 198 -16.28 16.30 -6.48
N GLU A 199 -17.12 17.22 -6.96
CA GLU A 199 -17.92 17.05 -8.20
C GLU A 199 -17.02 16.80 -9.42
N ASN A 200 -15.86 17.43 -9.42
CA ASN A 200 -14.85 17.36 -10.48
C ASN A 200 -13.64 16.54 -10.03
N CYS A 201 -13.88 15.34 -9.49
CA CYS A 201 -12.79 14.55 -8.97
C CYS A 201 -11.88 14.04 -10.08
N GLY A 202 -10.57 14.20 -9.88
CA GLY A 202 -9.52 13.53 -10.63
C GLY A 202 -9.07 12.30 -9.87
N PHE A 203 -8.82 11.20 -10.59
CA PHE A 203 -8.18 10.03 -10.03
C PHE A 203 -6.69 10.08 -10.32
N THR A 204 -5.87 9.95 -9.28
CA THR A 204 -4.41 9.90 -9.39
C THR A 204 -3.88 8.65 -8.69
N LEU A 205 -2.78 8.10 -9.18
CA LEU A 205 -2.04 7.11 -8.42
C LEU A 205 -1.49 7.73 -7.13
N ALA A 206 -1.40 6.92 -6.08
CA ALA A 206 -0.75 7.34 -4.84
C ALA A 206 -0.09 6.16 -4.14
N GLU A 207 0.99 6.43 -3.42
CA GLU A 207 1.48 5.55 -2.38
C GLU A 207 0.87 5.97 -1.04
N ALA A 208 0.40 5.00 -0.27
CA ALA A 208 -0.22 5.24 1.02
C ALA A 208 -0.10 4.01 1.93
N SER A 209 -0.11 4.26 3.22
CA SER A 209 -0.18 3.21 4.24
C SER A 209 -1.03 3.74 5.39
N GLN A 210 -2.10 3.00 5.73
CA GLN A 210 -3.01 3.42 6.77
C GLN A 210 -3.50 2.22 7.58
N TYR A 211 -3.40 2.33 8.90
CA TYR A 211 -3.74 1.28 9.85
C TYR A 211 -4.50 1.83 11.05
N ILE A 212 -5.35 1.00 11.59
CA ILE A 212 -6.09 1.20 12.83
C ILE A 212 -5.99 -0.03 13.72
#